data_b74244232bd694fed9ede1713e832c51
#
_entry.id   b74244232bd694fed9ede1713e832c51
#
_cell.length_a   1.000
_cell.length_b   1.000
_cell.length_c   1.000
_cell.angle_alpha   90.00
_cell.angle_beta   90.00
_cell.angle_gamma   90.00
#
_symmetry.space_group_name_H-M   'P 1'
#
loop_
_entity.id
_entity.type
_entity.pdbx_description
1 polymer ?
#
loop_
_entity_poly.entity_id
_entity_poly.type
_entity_poly.pdbx_seq_one_letter_code
_entity_poly.pdbx_strand_id
1 'polypeptide(L)'
;MIVCRRRGDYGRKWKLSAAFNVSQQDRAPLDLFCETLRCGSLRRAGNGGWYWEVNRLSDISGRIIPFFERFPLVGRKANDFELFRSAVALLGQPVVGDTDYVRIIQLREGMNRGGKRRYSAARILRDYTPTPPASTAG
;
A
#
# COMPACT_ATOMS: atom_id res chain seq x y z
N MET A 1 0.30 -0.55 3.71
CA MET A 1 -0.40 0.76 3.61
C MET A 1 -0.56 1.13 2.15
N ILE A 2 -1.71 1.64 1.78
CA ILE A 2 -1.92 2.21 0.45
C ILE A 2 -1.73 3.71 0.54
N VAL A 3 -0.81 4.22 -0.26
CA VAL A 3 -0.43 5.64 -0.25
C VAL A 3 -1.13 6.34 -1.42
N CYS A 4 -1.81 7.44 -1.10
CA CYS A 4 -2.47 8.27 -2.09
C CYS A 4 -1.75 9.62 -2.14
N ARG A 5 -1.18 9.95 -3.30
CA ARG A 5 -0.52 11.24 -3.51
C ARG A 5 -1.20 11.99 -4.64
N ARG A 6 -1.56 13.23 -4.36
CA ARG A 6 -2.10 14.08 -5.40
C ARG A 6 -0.98 14.55 -6.33
N ARG A 7 -1.22 14.40 -7.64
CA ARG A 7 -0.28 14.83 -8.67
C ARG A 7 -1.05 15.51 -9.79
N GLY A 8 -0.77 16.78 -10.01
CA GLY A 8 -1.42 17.55 -11.06
C GLY A 8 -1.12 17.08 -12.47
N ASP A 9 0.03 16.43 -12.67
CA ASP A 9 0.47 15.87 -13.96
C ASP A 9 -0.07 14.46 -14.22
N TYR A 10 -0.81 13.89 -13.26
CA TYR A 10 -1.40 12.55 -13.39
C TYR A 10 -2.88 12.69 -13.75
N GLY A 11 -3.31 12.00 -14.83
CA GLY A 11 -4.65 12.14 -15.37
C GLY A 11 -5.77 11.91 -14.35
N ARG A 12 -5.62 10.95 -13.44
CA ARG A 12 -6.58 10.67 -12.37
C ARG A 12 -6.47 11.60 -11.16
N LYS A 13 -5.51 12.53 -11.16
CA LYS A 13 -5.24 13.47 -10.06
C LYS A 13 -4.62 12.83 -8.82
N TRP A 14 -4.90 11.56 -8.53
CA TRP A 14 -4.38 10.85 -7.36
C TRP A 14 -3.65 9.60 -7.79
N LYS A 15 -2.37 9.54 -7.47
CA LYS A 15 -1.55 8.36 -7.71
C LYS A 15 -1.62 7.44 -6.49
N LEU A 16 -1.93 6.17 -6.73
CA LEU A 16 -1.97 5.13 -5.71
C LEU A 16 -0.67 4.31 -5.75
N SER A 17 -0.15 4.01 -4.58
CA SER A 17 1.00 3.13 -4.44
C SER A 17 0.88 2.33 -3.15
N ALA A 18 1.64 1.24 -3.05
CA ALA A 18 1.68 0.43 -1.85
C ALA A 18 3.00 0.65 -1.12
N ALA A 19 2.95 0.62 0.20
CA ALA A 19 4.12 0.62 1.06
C ALA A 19 3.87 -0.32 2.23
N PHE A 20 4.88 -1.07 2.62
CA PHE A 20 4.84 -1.92 3.80
C PHE A 20 5.92 -1.46 4.76
N ASN A 21 5.56 -1.20 6.01
CA ASN A 21 6.54 -0.79 7.00
C ASN A 21 6.27 -1.41 8.37
N VAL A 22 7.35 -1.58 9.12
CA VAL A 22 7.33 -2.06 10.50
C VAL A 22 8.18 -1.12 11.33
N SER A 23 7.65 -0.65 12.45
CA SER A 23 8.34 0.24 13.38
C SER A 23 8.70 -0.50 14.66
N GLN A 24 9.91 -0.28 15.14
CA GLN A 24 10.40 -0.84 16.40
C GLN A 24 11.32 0.15 17.09
N GLN A 25 11.39 0.10 18.42
CA GLN A 25 12.37 0.88 19.16
C GLN A 25 13.78 0.33 18.96
N ASP A 26 13.92 -1.00 18.93
CA ASP A 26 15.19 -1.66 18.67
C ASP A 26 15.35 -1.97 17.19
N ARG A 27 16.56 -1.77 16.70
CA ARG A 27 16.91 -2.03 15.32
C ARG A 27 16.98 -3.53 14.98
N ALA A 28 17.40 -4.36 15.95
CA ALA A 28 17.73 -5.76 15.69
C ALA A 28 16.62 -6.59 15.01
N PRO A 29 15.33 -6.49 15.44
CA PRO A 29 14.25 -7.20 14.73
C PRO A 29 14.10 -6.75 13.28
N LEU A 30 14.33 -5.47 12.99
CA LEU A 30 14.21 -4.93 11.64
C LEU A 30 15.37 -5.37 10.75
N ASP A 31 16.59 -5.49 11.32
CA ASP A 31 17.73 -6.06 10.59
C ASP A 31 17.41 -7.50 10.15
N LEU A 32 16.76 -8.26 11.02
CA LEU A 32 16.36 -9.63 10.70
C LEU A 32 15.36 -9.67 9.53
N PHE A 33 14.39 -8.75 9.48
CA PHE A 33 13.49 -8.64 8.34
C PHE A 33 14.25 -8.31 7.05
N CYS A 34 15.19 -7.38 7.10
CA CYS A 34 15.99 -7.02 5.94
C CYS A 34 16.79 -8.21 5.41
N GLU A 35 17.42 -8.96 6.29
CA GLU A 35 18.22 -10.12 5.92
C GLU A 35 17.37 -11.27 5.39
N THR A 36 16.24 -11.53 6.02
CA THR A 36 15.35 -12.63 5.66
C THR A 36 14.65 -12.38 4.34
N LEU A 37 14.11 -11.17 4.16
CA LEU A 37 13.30 -10.84 2.98
C LEU A 37 14.11 -10.18 1.85
N ARG A 38 15.33 -9.74 2.15
CA ARG A 38 16.27 -9.16 1.18
C ARG A 38 15.67 -8.02 0.38
N CYS A 39 14.90 -7.18 1.03
CA CYS A 39 14.31 -6.00 0.40
C CYS A 39 14.04 -4.93 1.44
N GLY A 40 13.68 -3.74 0.96
CA GLY A 40 13.36 -2.61 1.82
C GLY A 40 14.58 -1.84 2.29
N SER A 41 14.31 -0.78 3.03
CA SER A 41 15.32 0.08 3.62
C SER A 41 15.00 0.36 5.07
N LEU A 42 16.06 0.50 5.87
CA LEU A 42 15.97 0.79 7.29
C LEU A 42 16.24 2.26 7.51
N ARG A 43 15.38 2.93 8.27
CA ARG A 43 15.49 4.37 8.55
C ARG A 43 15.22 4.66 10.01
N ARG A 44 15.82 5.75 10.50
CA ARG A 44 15.49 6.26 11.83
C ARG A 44 14.14 6.95 11.79
N ALA A 45 13.31 6.64 12.80
CA ALA A 45 12.05 7.34 13.01
C ALA A 45 12.27 8.63 13.80
N GLY A 46 11.36 9.59 13.65
CA GLY A 46 11.46 10.86 14.33
C GLY A 46 11.36 10.77 15.86
N ASN A 47 10.84 9.67 16.39
CA ASN A 47 10.70 9.41 17.82
C ASN A 47 11.91 8.69 18.45
N GLY A 48 13.02 8.57 17.73
CA GLY A 48 14.22 7.88 18.19
C GLY A 48 14.27 6.38 17.91
N GLY A 49 13.18 5.80 17.47
CA GLY A 49 13.13 4.39 17.05
C GLY A 49 13.59 4.21 15.61
N TRP A 50 13.24 3.05 15.07
CA TRP A 50 13.61 2.66 13.70
C TRP A 50 12.38 2.17 12.96
N TYR A 51 12.41 2.26 11.62
CA TYR A 51 11.42 1.58 10.79
C TYR A 51 12.06 1.01 9.55
N TRP A 52 11.50 -0.11 9.11
CA TRP A 52 11.84 -0.80 7.88
C TRP A 52 10.70 -0.60 6.91
N GLU A 53 11.02 -0.19 5.68
CA GLU A 53 10.02 0.18 4.69
C GLU A 53 10.31 -0.49 3.35
N VAL A 54 9.27 -1.04 2.74
CA VAL A 54 9.32 -1.63 1.41
C VAL A 54 8.32 -0.89 0.54
N ASN A 55 8.80 -0.23 -0.51
CA ASN A 55 7.98 0.59 -1.41
C ASN A 55 7.85 0.00 -2.81
N ARG A 56 8.76 -0.89 -3.20
CA ARG A 56 8.73 -1.49 -4.53
C ARG A 56 7.61 -2.53 -4.60
N LEU A 57 6.68 -2.35 -5.54
CA LEU A 57 5.53 -3.24 -5.68
C LEU A 57 5.95 -4.69 -5.94
N SER A 58 6.97 -4.92 -6.76
CA SER A 58 7.49 -6.26 -7.04
C SER A 58 8.04 -6.95 -5.79
N ASP A 59 8.67 -6.22 -4.89
CA ASP A 59 9.15 -6.77 -3.62
C ASP A 59 7.97 -7.06 -2.68
N ILE A 60 6.98 -6.19 -2.64
CA ILE A 60 5.80 -6.40 -1.82
C ILE A 60 5.06 -7.65 -2.28
N SER A 61 4.74 -7.77 -3.56
CA SER A 61 3.99 -8.92 -4.09
C SER A 61 4.81 -10.19 -4.11
N GLY A 62 6.12 -10.11 -4.36
CA GLY A 62 6.98 -11.28 -4.51
C GLY A 62 7.67 -11.76 -3.25
N ARG A 63 7.80 -10.91 -2.23
CA ARG A 63 8.52 -11.25 -0.98
C ARG A 63 7.68 -11.05 0.26
N ILE A 64 7.02 -9.91 0.41
CA ILE A 64 6.24 -9.59 1.61
C ILE A 64 4.97 -10.43 1.68
N ILE A 65 4.17 -10.42 0.62
CA ILE A 65 2.90 -11.14 0.61
C ILE A 65 3.11 -12.65 0.82
N PRO A 66 4.02 -13.34 0.09
CA PRO A 66 4.23 -14.76 0.32
C PRO A 66 4.74 -15.09 1.73
N PHE A 67 5.56 -14.22 2.31
CA PHE A 67 6.06 -14.41 3.67
C PHE A 67 4.92 -14.44 4.68
N PHE A 68 4.01 -13.46 4.64
CA PHE A 68 2.90 -13.38 5.59
C PHE A 68 1.75 -14.33 5.26
N GLU A 69 1.70 -14.88 4.06
CA GLU A 69 0.82 -16.02 3.76
C GLU A 69 1.32 -17.28 4.46
N ARG A 70 2.63 -17.49 4.50
CA ARG A 70 3.25 -18.61 5.16
C ARG A 70 3.28 -18.47 6.69
N PHE A 71 3.48 -17.24 7.17
CA PHE A 71 3.53 -16.91 8.61
C PHE A 71 2.43 -15.89 8.92
N PRO A 72 1.16 -16.33 9.06
CA PRO A 72 0.04 -15.41 9.13
C PRO A 72 0.09 -14.48 10.35
N LEU A 73 -0.34 -13.26 10.15
CA LEU A 73 -0.60 -12.32 11.22
C LEU A 73 -1.90 -12.73 11.94
N VAL A 74 -2.10 -12.19 13.15
CA VAL A 74 -3.28 -12.52 13.96
C VAL A 74 -4.05 -11.25 14.32
N GLY A 75 -5.33 -11.42 14.63
CA GLY A 75 -6.19 -10.33 15.08
C GLY A 75 -6.47 -9.30 14.00
N ARG A 76 -6.52 -8.04 14.42
CA ARG A 76 -6.81 -6.91 13.52
C ARG A 76 -5.79 -6.79 12.38
N LYS A 77 -4.53 -7.08 12.66
CA LYS A 77 -3.46 -7.04 11.64
C LYS A 77 -3.68 -8.06 10.53
N ALA A 78 -4.28 -9.21 10.84
CA ALA A 78 -4.63 -10.20 9.82
C ALA A 78 -5.67 -9.66 8.85
N ASN A 79 -6.67 -8.95 9.35
CA ASN A 79 -7.70 -8.33 8.51
C ASN A 79 -7.10 -7.22 7.65
N ASP A 80 -6.28 -6.36 8.24
CA ASP A 80 -5.59 -5.29 7.50
C ASP A 80 -4.69 -5.87 6.41
N PHE A 81 -4.00 -6.97 6.69
CA PHE A 81 -3.16 -7.66 5.72
C PHE A 81 -3.97 -8.20 4.54
N GLU A 82 -5.14 -8.79 4.80
CA GLU A 82 -6.01 -9.31 3.73
C GLU A 82 -6.47 -8.19 2.79
N LEU A 83 -6.85 -7.05 3.34
CA LEU A 83 -7.22 -5.87 2.56
C LEU A 83 -6.03 -5.36 1.75
N PHE A 84 -4.86 -5.30 2.38
CA PHE A 84 -3.62 -4.88 1.73
C PHE A 84 -3.24 -5.82 0.59
N ARG A 85 -3.31 -7.12 0.81
CA ARG A 85 -3.03 -8.14 -0.20
C ARG A 85 -3.92 -7.97 -1.43
N SER A 86 -5.22 -7.77 -1.20
CA SER A 86 -6.17 -7.54 -2.29
C SER A 86 -5.84 -6.27 -3.07
N ALA A 87 -5.50 -5.20 -2.38
CA ALA A 87 -5.12 -3.93 -3.03
C ALA A 87 -3.83 -4.08 -3.83
N VAL A 88 -2.83 -4.79 -3.30
CA VAL A 88 -1.56 -5.05 -3.99
C VAL A 88 -1.80 -5.86 -5.27
N ALA A 89 -2.67 -6.86 -5.23
CA ALA A 89 -3.02 -7.65 -6.40
C ALA A 89 -3.62 -6.78 -7.51
N LEU A 90 -4.51 -5.84 -7.15
CA LEU A 90 -5.10 -4.92 -8.12
C LEU A 90 -4.07 -3.95 -8.69
N LEU A 91 -3.18 -3.42 -7.84
CA LEU A 91 -2.10 -2.53 -8.29
C LEU A 91 -1.09 -3.24 -9.21
N GLY A 92 -0.92 -4.54 -9.03
CA GLY A 92 0.02 -5.36 -9.82
C GLY A 92 -0.48 -5.75 -11.20
N GLN A 93 -1.72 -5.44 -11.54
CA GLN A 93 -2.27 -5.74 -12.86
C GLN A 93 -1.57 -4.91 -13.94
N PRO A 94 -1.39 -5.44 -15.15
CA PRO A 94 -0.79 -4.68 -16.26
C PRO A 94 -1.53 -3.39 -16.55
N VAL A 95 -2.87 -3.40 -16.40
CA VAL A 95 -3.71 -2.21 -16.53
C VAL A 95 -4.61 -2.13 -15.30
N VAL A 96 -4.52 -1.00 -14.60
CA VAL A 96 -5.40 -0.70 -13.46
C VAL A 96 -6.56 0.13 -13.98
N GLY A 97 -7.71 -0.51 -14.16
CA GLY A 97 -8.92 0.15 -14.64
C GLY A 97 -9.55 1.05 -13.57
N ASP A 98 -10.56 1.82 -13.99
CA ASP A 98 -11.25 2.75 -13.08
C ASP A 98 -11.97 2.01 -11.95
N THR A 99 -12.57 0.86 -12.24
CA THR A 99 -13.21 0.01 -11.22
C THR A 99 -12.17 -0.48 -10.19
N ASP A 100 -11.00 -0.90 -10.66
CA ASP A 100 -9.91 -1.34 -9.79
C ASP A 100 -9.41 -0.19 -8.91
N TYR A 101 -9.28 0.99 -9.49
CA TYR A 101 -8.84 2.18 -8.78
C TYR A 101 -9.79 2.52 -7.61
N VAL A 102 -11.09 2.54 -7.88
CA VAL A 102 -12.10 2.79 -6.84
C VAL A 102 -12.06 1.68 -5.78
N ARG A 103 -11.91 0.42 -6.20
CA ARG A 103 -11.83 -0.71 -5.28
C ARG A 103 -10.61 -0.61 -4.35
N ILE A 104 -9.46 -0.19 -4.86
CA ILE A 104 -8.26 0.01 -4.05
C ILE A 104 -8.51 1.07 -2.97
N ILE A 105 -9.15 2.17 -3.33
CA ILE A 105 -9.49 3.22 -2.36
C ILE A 105 -10.43 2.70 -1.28
N GLN A 106 -11.43 1.89 -1.65
CA GLN A 106 -12.35 1.27 -0.71
C GLN A 106 -11.62 0.32 0.24
N LEU A 107 -10.71 -0.50 -0.29
CA LEU A 107 -9.88 -1.39 0.53
C LEU A 107 -9.03 -0.61 1.52
N ARG A 108 -8.45 0.51 1.08
CA ARG A 108 -7.68 1.41 1.94
C ARG A 108 -8.52 1.92 3.11
N GLU A 109 -9.78 2.27 2.87
CA GLU A 109 -10.66 2.73 3.93
C GLU A 109 -10.90 1.67 5.00
N GLY A 110 -10.92 0.40 4.63
CA GLY A 110 -11.11 -0.70 5.58
C GLY A 110 -9.88 -0.98 6.44
N MET A 111 -8.69 -0.52 6.02
CA MET A 111 -7.45 -0.74 6.77
C MET A 111 -7.32 0.25 7.92
N ASN A 112 -6.71 -0.20 9.02
CA ASN A 112 -6.36 0.65 10.16
C ASN A 112 -7.54 1.50 10.65
N ARG A 113 -8.68 0.85 10.91
CA ARG A 113 -9.86 1.52 11.43
C ARG A 113 -9.50 2.34 12.68
N GLY A 114 -9.87 3.63 12.68
CA GLY A 114 -9.53 4.55 13.75
C GLY A 114 -8.16 5.22 13.61
N GLY A 115 -7.37 4.82 12.62
CA GLY A 115 -6.11 5.49 12.31
C GLY A 115 -6.34 6.84 11.62
N LYS A 116 -5.41 7.77 11.85
CA LYS A 116 -5.44 9.07 11.17
C LYS A 116 -4.93 8.92 9.75
N ARG A 117 -5.70 9.44 8.78
CA ARG A 117 -5.29 9.51 7.38
C ARG A 117 -5.18 10.97 6.97
N ARG A 118 -4.18 11.26 6.16
CA ARG A 118 -4.00 12.60 5.60
C ARG A 118 -5.16 12.98 4.68
N TYR A 119 -5.66 12.00 3.90
CA TYR A 119 -6.75 12.21 2.96
C TYR A 119 -7.80 11.12 3.11
N SER A 120 -9.08 11.51 3.14
CA SER A 120 -10.20 10.57 3.17
C SER A 120 -10.50 10.04 1.78
N ALA A 121 -11.16 8.86 1.74
CA ALA A 121 -11.65 8.29 0.48
C ALA A 121 -12.63 9.25 -0.22
N ALA A 122 -13.50 9.90 0.53
CA ALA A 122 -14.47 10.84 -0.01
C ALA A 122 -13.79 11.98 -0.76
N ARG A 123 -12.70 12.54 -0.20
CA ARG A 123 -11.94 13.59 -0.85
C ARG A 123 -11.25 13.10 -2.11
N ILE A 124 -10.62 11.93 -2.06
CA ILE A 124 -9.92 11.36 -3.21
C ILE A 124 -10.89 11.09 -4.35
N LEU A 125 -12.03 10.48 -4.05
CA LEU A 125 -13.03 10.15 -5.06
C LEU A 125 -13.72 11.40 -5.63
N ARG A 126 -13.86 12.46 -4.85
CA ARG A 126 -14.39 13.74 -5.32
C ARG A 126 -13.47 14.37 -6.36
N ASP A 127 -12.15 14.29 -6.13
CA ASP A 127 -11.15 14.87 -7.04
C ASP A 127 -10.81 13.92 -8.20
N TYR A 128 -11.25 12.67 -8.11
CA TYR A 128 -10.90 11.63 -9.06
C TYR A 128 -11.48 11.93 -10.45
N THR A 129 -10.62 11.79 -11.46
CA THR A 129 -11.01 11.92 -12.85
C THR A 129 -10.90 10.56 -13.53
N PRO A 130 -12.02 9.93 -13.93
CA PRO A 130 -11.98 8.64 -14.61
C PRO A 130 -11.17 8.68 -15.90
N THR A 131 -10.51 7.57 -16.21
CA THR A 131 -9.82 7.42 -17.49
C THR A 131 -10.85 7.33 -18.61
N PRO A 132 -10.73 8.11 -19.71
CA PRO A 132 -11.65 7.99 -20.83
C PRO A 132 -11.61 6.57 -21.40
N PRO A 133 -12.78 6.03 -21.83
CA PRO A 133 -12.81 4.68 -22.42
C PRO A 133 -12.00 4.64 -23.71
N ALA A 134 -10.98 3.77 -23.75
CA ALA A 134 -10.14 3.63 -24.93
C ALA A 134 -10.93 3.11 -26.15
N SER A 135 -11.98 2.34 -25.88
CA SER A 135 -12.83 1.76 -26.91
C SER A 135 -13.59 2.79 -27.73
N THR A 136 -13.79 4.00 -27.21
CA THR A 136 -14.47 5.06 -27.95
C THR A 136 -13.61 5.65 -29.05
N ALA A 137 -12.31 5.37 -29.04
CA ALA A 137 -11.39 5.79 -30.07
C ALA A 137 -11.39 4.86 -31.29
N GLY A 138 -12.01 3.73 -31.15
CA GLY A 138 -12.09 2.76 -32.23
C GLY A 138 -13.22 3.00 -33.15
#